data_34a4fbb0ef24f391574c2a473d64bf16
#
_entry.id   34a4fbb0ef24f391574c2a473d64bf16
#
_cell.length_a   1.000
_cell.length_b   1.000
_cell.length_c   1.000
_cell.angle_alpha   90.00
_cell.angle_beta   90.00
_cell.angle_gamma   90.00
#
_symmetry.space_group_name_H-M   'P 1'
#
loop_
_entity.id
_entity.type
_entity.pdbx_description
1 polymer ?
#
loop_
_entity_poly.entity_id
_entity_poly.type
_entity_poly.pdbx_seq_one_letter_code
_entity_poly.pdbx_strand_id
1 'polypeptide(L)'
;STSTATITVGAAPIDAVDDDYSATPIVGASGGTTPSVLVNDTLNGVPVNLTTVTLTPGAAPTPTAGSIVMNADGTITIAPGTTAGVYTYPYTICEVLNPTNCDTATATIVVGAAVIDAVDDTGTVPNGATGGVGVPNVLVNDTLNGAPATLATVVITQVSTTNPNVTLNPATGTVTVAPGTPAGTYVVTYQICEQLNPTNCSTSTAT
;
A
#
# COMPACT_ATOMS: atom_id res chain seq x y z
N SER A 1 12.82 33.29 66.02
CA SER A 1 13.15 32.03 65.34
C SER A 1 12.37 31.98 63.99
N THR A 2 13.07 31.67 62.88
CA THR A 2 12.49 31.43 61.57
C THR A 2 12.43 29.92 61.33
N SER A 3 11.32 29.40 60.80
CA SER A 3 11.20 28.05 60.32
C SER A 3 10.90 28.05 58.82
N THR A 4 11.45 27.08 58.08
CA THR A 4 11.24 26.86 56.64
C THR A 4 10.32 25.66 56.44
N ALA A 5 9.33 25.77 55.56
CA ALA A 5 8.56 24.65 55.08
C ALA A 5 9.07 24.34 53.64
N THR A 6 9.39 23.09 53.35
CA THR A 6 9.72 22.61 51.99
C THR A 6 8.51 21.86 51.42
N ILE A 7 8.07 22.27 50.25
CA ILE A 7 6.96 21.62 49.55
C ILE A 7 7.56 21.04 48.26
N THR A 8 7.35 19.75 48.02
CA THR A 8 7.68 19.08 46.77
C THR A 8 6.43 18.84 45.98
N VAL A 9 6.42 19.28 44.73
CA VAL A 9 5.33 19.02 43.77
C VAL A 9 5.90 18.03 42.75
N GLY A 10 5.27 16.86 42.60
CA GLY A 10 5.62 15.86 41.58
C GLY A 10 4.95 16.16 40.24
N ALA A 11 5.53 15.63 39.17
CA ALA A 11 4.89 15.62 37.85
C ALA A 11 3.70 14.65 37.81
N ALA A 12 2.73 14.90 36.92
CA ALA A 12 1.62 14.01 36.71
C ALA A 12 2.09 12.69 36.03
N PRO A 13 1.49 11.51 36.33
CA PRO A 13 1.72 10.32 35.54
C PRO A 13 1.32 10.56 34.08
N ILE A 14 2.24 10.30 33.15
CA ILE A 14 2.03 10.37 31.70
C ILE A 14 2.19 8.96 31.14
N ASP A 15 1.32 8.57 30.20
CA ASP A 15 1.28 7.22 29.63
C ASP A 15 0.96 7.34 28.14
N ALA A 16 1.97 7.06 27.31
CA ALA A 16 1.84 6.91 25.87
C ALA A 16 1.65 5.42 25.55
N VAL A 17 0.59 5.08 24.88
CA VAL A 17 0.18 3.69 24.59
C VAL A 17 0.35 3.40 23.11
N ASP A 18 1.01 2.27 22.78
CA ASP A 18 1.18 1.86 21.41
C ASP A 18 -0.14 1.80 20.63
N ASP A 19 -0.11 2.25 19.38
CA ASP A 19 -1.24 2.22 18.45
C ASP A 19 -1.09 1.08 17.45
N ASP A 20 -2.16 0.36 17.20
CA ASP A 20 -2.20 -0.69 16.18
C ASP A 20 -3.30 -0.43 15.15
N TYR A 21 -2.91 0.04 13.96
CA TYR A 21 -3.79 0.27 12.82
C TYR A 21 -3.83 -0.92 11.86
N SER A 22 -3.33 -2.11 12.25
CA SER A 22 -3.28 -3.29 11.38
C SER A 22 -4.65 -3.80 10.95
N ALA A 23 -5.68 -3.57 11.77
CA ALA A 23 -7.06 -3.96 11.44
C ALA A 23 -7.70 -3.12 10.32
N THR A 24 -7.13 -1.97 9.99
CA THR A 24 -7.62 -1.04 8.96
C THR A 24 -6.51 -0.65 7.98
N PRO A 25 -6.01 -1.60 7.17
CA PRO A 25 -4.93 -1.33 6.22
C PRO A 25 -5.31 -0.21 5.24
N ILE A 26 -4.34 0.66 4.96
CA ILE A 26 -4.49 1.72 3.95
C ILE A 26 -3.87 1.23 2.66
N VAL A 27 -4.65 1.23 1.55
CA VAL A 27 -4.13 0.84 0.23
C VAL A 27 -3.09 1.85 -0.24
N GLY A 28 -1.84 1.40 -0.44
CA GLY A 28 -0.71 2.27 -0.74
C GLY A 28 -0.85 3.03 -2.07
N ALA A 29 -1.50 2.41 -3.07
CA ALA A 29 -1.77 3.07 -4.36
C ALA A 29 -2.63 4.34 -4.20
N SER A 30 -3.61 4.32 -3.29
CA SER A 30 -4.53 5.44 -3.04
C SER A 30 -4.05 6.39 -1.93
N GLY A 31 -3.26 5.88 -0.99
CA GLY A 31 -2.94 6.59 0.23
C GLY A 31 -4.13 6.76 1.18
N GLY A 32 -3.92 7.47 2.26
CA GLY A 32 -4.95 7.74 3.27
C GLY A 32 -4.36 8.28 4.57
N THR A 33 -5.19 8.33 5.61
CA THR A 33 -4.78 8.87 6.91
C THR A 33 -5.32 7.99 8.04
N THR A 34 -4.50 7.75 9.08
CA THR A 34 -4.91 7.02 10.29
C THR A 34 -5.70 7.94 11.25
N PRO A 35 -6.39 7.39 12.24
CA PRO A 35 -6.75 8.16 13.45
C PRO A 35 -5.50 8.77 14.12
N SER A 36 -5.70 9.69 15.07
CA SER A 36 -4.61 10.28 15.86
C SER A 36 -4.03 9.26 16.84
N VAL A 37 -2.71 9.23 16.98
CA VAL A 37 -1.98 8.44 17.98
C VAL A 37 -2.27 8.86 19.43
N LEU A 38 -2.90 10.01 19.64
CA LEU A 38 -3.21 10.53 20.99
C LEU A 38 -4.49 9.95 21.59
N VAL A 39 -5.23 9.10 20.86
CA VAL A 39 -6.59 8.67 21.26
C VAL A 39 -6.59 7.80 22.52
N ASN A 40 -5.55 6.98 22.73
CA ASN A 40 -5.38 6.03 23.83
C ASN A 40 -4.39 6.52 24.91
N ASP A 41 -3.73 7.67 24.69
CA ASP A 41 -2.75 8.23 25.60
C ASP A 41 -3.41 8.98 26.78
N THR A 42 -2.75 9.01 27.94
CA THR A 42 -3.28 9.68 29.13
C THR A 42 -2.25 10.52 29.87
N LEU A 43 -2.74 11.59 30.50
CA LEU A 43 -2.02 12.37 31.50
C LEU A 43 -2.85 12.39 32.78
N ASN A 44 -2.29 11.90 33.88
CA ASN A 44 -2.99 11.73 35.16
C ASN A 44 -4.29 10.90 35.02
N GLY A 45 -4.30 9.88 34.14
CA GLY A 45 -5.45 9.03 33.87
C GLY A 45 -6.58 9.68 33.06
N VAL A 46 -6.36 10.89 32.51
CA VAL A 46 -7.30 11.60 31.64
C VAL A 46 -6.77 11.59 30.20
N PRO A 47 -7.63 11.37 29.17
CA PRO A 47 -7.20 11.44 27.77
C PRO A 47 -6.46 12.75 27.46
N VAL A 48 -5.33 12.64 26.75
CA VAL A 48 -4.51 13.80 26.39
C VAL A 48 -5.10 14.58 25.21
N ASN A 49 -4.64 15.81 25.05
CA ASN A 49 -4.83 16.63 23.86
C ASN A 49 -3.63 17.60 23.72
N LEU A 50 -3.53 18.28 22.59
CA LEU A 50 -2.41 19.18 22.27
C LEU A 50 -2.34 20.44 23.13
N THR A 51 -3.29 20.67 24.06
CA THR A 51 -3.18 21.73 25.10
C THR A 51 -2.56 21.22 26.39
N THR A 52 -2.56 19.90 26.60
CA THR A 52 -2.01 19.23 27.79
C THR A 52 -0.67 18.58 27.56
N VAL A 53 -0.42 18.10 26.33
CA VAL A 53 0.86 17.51 25.93
C VAL A 53 1.39 18.13 24.64
N THR A 54 2.70 18.08 24.47
CA THR A 54 3.37 18.29 23.17
C THR A 54 3.61 16.93 22.53
N LEU A 55 3.33 16.79 21.23
CA LEU A 55 3.61 15.61 20.43
C LEU A 55 4.89 15.85 19.63
N THR A 56 5.83 14.92 19.71
CA THR A 56 7.08 14.94 18.93
C THR A 56 7.19 13.64 18.14
N PRO A 57 7.05 13.67 16.80
CA PRO A 57 7.32 12.51 15.97
C PRO A 57 8.76 12.04 16.09
N GLY A 58 8.98 10.74 16.14
CA GLY A 58 10.30 10.12 16.03
C GLY A 58 10.76 10.00 14.57
N ALA A 59 11.66 9.05 14.31
CA ALA A 59 12.14 8.80 12.95
C ALA A 59 10.99 8.25 12.07
N ALA A 60 10.69 8.96 10.99
CA ALA A 60 9.67 8.51 10.04
C ALA A 60 10.09 7.20 9.36
N PRO A 61 9.16 6.25 9.12
CA PRO A 61 9.44 5.06 8.35
C PRO A 61 9.79 5.41 6.91
N THR A 62 10.66 4.61 6.28
CA THR A 62 11.18 4.84 4.92
C THR A 62 10.71 3.74 3.97
N PRO A 63 9.49 3.83 3.39
CA PRO A 63 9.04 2.92 2.35
C PRO A 63 9.92 3.04 1.10
N THR A 64 9.99 1.99 0.25
CA THR A 64 10.77 2.00 -0.99
C THR A 64 10.25 3.04 -2.00
N ALA A 65 8.95 3.32 -1.96
CA ALA A 65 8.31 4.40 -2.71
C ALA A 65 7.22 5.05 -1.84
N GLY A 66 6.87 6.31 -2.13
CA GLY A 66 5.91 7.07 -1.36
C GLY A 66 6.48 7.65 -0.07
N SER A 67 5.62 7.99 0.87
CA SER A 67 6.02 8.53 2.18
C SER A 67 4.95 8.30 3.24
N ILE A 68 5.38 8.26 4.50
CA ILE A 68 4.53 8.13 5.68
C ILE A 68 4.93 9.25 6.64
N VAL A 69 3.99 10.14 6.97
CA VAL A 69 4.28 11.37 7.73
C VAL A 69 3.26 11.52 8.86
N MET A 70 3.75 11.71 10.09
CA MET A 70 2.91 12.08 11.22
C MET A 70 2.62 13.59 11.18
N ASN A 71 1.36 13.94 11.27
CA ASN A 71 0.89 15.32 11.26
C ASN A 71 0.93 15.92 12.68
N ALA A 72 0.82 17.24 12.76
CA ALA A 72 0.83 17.94 14.05
C ALA A 72 -0.33 17.59 14.97
N ASP A 73 -1.44 17.06 14.43
CA ASP A 73 -2.62 16.58 15.17
C ASP A 73 -2.52 15.11 15.62
N GLY A 74 -1.39 14.46 15.34
CA GLY A 74 -1.13 13.06 15.68
C GLY A 74 -1.68 12.06 14.66
N THR A 75 -2.38 12.49 13.62
CA THR A 75 -2.75 11.60 12.50
C THR A 75 -1.51 11.26 11.67
N ILE A 76 -1.51 10.09 10.99
CA ILE A 76 -0.40 9.70 10.11
C ILE A 76 -0.93 9.63 8.69
N THR A 77 -0.34 10.44 7.81
CA THR A 77 -0.66 10.45 6.37
C THR A 77 0.24 9.49 5.61
N ILE A 78 -0.36 8.58 4.87
CA ILE A 78 0.26 7.71 3.89
C ILE A 78 0.03 8.33 2.51
N ALA A 79 1.09 8.73 1.82
CA ALA A 79 0.97 9.32 0.49
C ALA A 79 0.53 8.28 -0.56
N PRO A 80 -0.21 8.68 -1.60
CA PRO A 80 -0.43 7.81 -2.77
C PRO A 80 0.89 7.34 -3.38
N GLY A 81 0.95 6.08 -3.81
CA GLY A 81 2.17 5.48 -4.32
C GLY A 81 3.13 4.98 -3.25
N THR A 82 2.67 4.77 -2.01
CA THR A 82 3.46 4.16 -0.94
C THR A 82 3.45 2.63 -1.09
N THR A 83 4.63 2.01 -1.05
CA THR A 83 4.78 0.54 -1.14
C THR A 83 4.08 -0.16 0.00
N ALA A 84 3.50 -1.34 -0.29
CA ALA A 84 2.86 -2.19 0.71
C ALA A 84 3.90 -2.70 1.73
N GLY A 85 3.48 -2.81 2.98
CA GLY A 85 4.33 -3.27 4.07
C GLY A 85 3.75 -2.94 5.44
N VAL A 86 4.44 -3.40 6.47
CA VAL A 86 4.17 -3.03 7.86
C VAL A 86 5.23 -2.02 8.28
N TYR A 87 4.79 -0.88 8.77
CA TYR A 87 5.63 0.23 9.16
C TYR A 87 5.39 0.60 10.62
N THR A 88 6.47 0.99 11.32
CA THR A 88 6.40 1.48 12.69
C THR A 88 6.84 2.93 12.74
N TYR A 89 6.07 3.76 13.44
CA TYR A 89 6.35 5.17 13.61
C TYR A 89 6.40 5.50 15.10
N PRO A 90 7.59 5.67 15.71
CA PRO A 90 7.70 6.06 17.11
C PRO A 90 7.29 7.52 17.31
N TYR A 91 6.78 7.83 18.50
CA TYR A 91 6.47 9.20 18.91
C TYR A 91 6.70 9.37 20.41
N THR A 92 6.75 10.62 20.83
CA THR A 92 6.90 11.02 22.24
C THR A 92 5.87 12.07 22.58
N ILE A 93 5.22 11.90 23.71
CA ILE A 93 4.40 12.96 24.30
C ILE A 93 5.08 13.47 25.56
N CYS A 94 5.06 14.80 25.76
CA CYS A 94 5.57 15.43 26.96
C CYS A 94 4.53 16.37 27.57
N GLU A 95 4.40 16.36 28.88
CA GLU A 95 3.50 17.28 29.59
C GLU A 95 3.85 18.75 29.32
N VAL A 96 2.89 19.57 28.87
CA VAL A 96 3.12 21.00 28.57
C VAL A 96 3.60 21.74 29.82
N LEU A 97 3.06 21.41 30.99
CA LEU A 97 3.40 22.06 32.27
C LEU A 97 4.79 21.63 32.79
N ASN A 98 5.20 20.41 32.51
CA ASN A 98 6.49 19.83 32.90
C ASN A 98 7.15 19.17 31.68
N PRO A 99 7.85 19.92 30.81
CA PRO A 99 8.35 19.44 29.51
C PRO A 99 9.42 18.32 29.57
N THR A 100 9.92 17.99 30.76
CA THR A 100 10.82 16.85 31.00
C THR A 100 10.07 15.58 31.42
N ASN A 101 8.77 15.69 31.68
CA ASN A 101 7.89 14.58 31.99
C ASN A 101 7.31 14.03 30.67
N CYS A 102 7.96 13.03 30.10
CA CYS A 102 7.66 12.49 28.78
C CYS A 102 7.47 10.99 28.84
N ASP A 103 6.73 10.47 27.86
CA ASP A 103 6.63 9.05 27.58
C ASP A 103 6.62 8.80 26.07
N THR A 104 6.94 7.56 25.64
CA THR A 104 7.13 7.19 24.24
C THR A 104 6.30 5.98 23.87
N ALA A 105 5.72 6.00 22.69
CA ALA A 105 5.01 4.87 22.12
C ALA A 105 5.29 4.73 20.61
N THR A 106 4.72 3.70 20.00
CA THR A 106 4.93 3.38 18.59
C THR A 106 3.60 3.10 17.91
N ALA A 107 3.36 3.74 16.77
CA ALA A 107 2.24 3.42 15.90
C ALA A 107 2.66 2.35 14.88
N THR A 108 1.88 1.26 14.80
CA THR A 108 2.01 0.22 13.78
C THR A 108 0.99 0.47 12.66
N ILE A 109 1.49 0.64 11.43
CA ILE A 109 0.71 0.96 10.24
C ILE A 109 0.86 -0.17 9.24
N VAL A 110 -0.26 -0.68 8.69
CA VAL A 110 -0.24 -1.61 7.56
C VAL A 110 -0.64 -0.86 6.30
N VAL A 111 0.29 -0.81 5.34
CA VAL A 111 0.03 -0.37 3.97
C VAL A 111 -0.23 -1.60 3.12
N GLY A 112 -1.43 -1.71 2.56
CA GLY A 112 -1.85 -2.82 1.71
C GLY A 112 -1.50 -2.60 0.24
N ALA A 113 -1.26 -3.69 -0.51
CA ALA A 113 -1.22 -3.66 -1.97
C ALA A 113 -2.62 -3.42 -2.55
N ALA A 114 -2.68 -2.94 -3.79
CA ALA A 114 -3.94 -2.79 -4.51
C ALA A 114 -4.57 -4.17 -4.83
N VAL A 115 -5.91 -4.23 -4.91
CA VAL A 115 -6.57 -5.41 -5.47
C VAL A 115 -6.27 -5.48 -6.96
N ILE A 116 -5.70 -6.60 -7.43
CA ILE A 116 -5.38 -6.84 -8.84
C ILE A 116 -6.22 -7.99 -9.37
N ASP A 117 -6.82 -7.82 -10.55
CA ASP A 117 -7.70 -8.82 -11.16
C ASP A 117 -7.44 -8.89 -12.67
N ALA A 118 -6.95 -10.04 -13.11
CA ALA A 118 -6.77 -10.40 -14.51
C ALA A 118 -7.95 -11.28 -14.94
N VAL A 119 -8.61 -10.94 -16.03
CA VAL A 119 -9.83 -11.57 -16.54
C VAL A 119 -9.54 -12.19 -17.89
N ASP A 120 -10.09 -13.38 -18.15
CA ASP A 120 -9.88 -14.10 -19.40
C ASP A 120 -10.30 -13.29 -20.64
N ASP A 121 -9.47 -13.41 -21.69
CA ASP A 121 -9.69 -12.82 -22.99
C ASP A 121 -10.04 -13.88 -24.04
N THR A 122 -10.77 -13.45 -25.06
CA THR A 122 -11.04 -14.28 -26.24
C THR A 122 -10.75 -13.52 -27.51
N GLY A 123 -10.20 -14.23 -28.50
CA GLY A 123 -9.91 -13.63 -29.79
C GLY A 123 -10.04 -14.63 -30.93
N THR A 124 -10.02 -14.13 -32.16
CA THR A 124 -10.05 -14.98 -33.35
C THR A 124 -9.15 -14.43 -34.45
N VAL A 125 -8.39 -15.34 -35.10
CA VAL A 125 -7.69 -15.07 -36.34
C VAL A 125 -8.34 -15.88 -37.45
N PRO A 126 -8.95 -15.23 -38.47
CA PRO A 126 -9.78 -15.92 -39.48
C PRO A 126 -9.00 -16.92 -40.33
N ASN A 127 -7.67 -16.73 -40.49
CA ASN A 127 -6.85 -17.57 -41.34
C ASN A 127 -5.46 -17.76 -40.74
N GLY A 128 -5.19 -18.95 -40.22
CA GLY A 128 -3.88 -19.32 -39.63
C GLY A 128 -2.73 -19.36 -40.67
N ALA A 129 -3.01 -19.51 -41.95
CA ALA A 129 -1.95 -19.49 -42.99
C ALA A 129 -1.32 -18.09 -43.11
N THR A 130 -2.11 -17.02 -42.90
CA THR A 130 -1.62 -15.64 -42.92
C THR A 130 -1.27 -15.12 -41.54
N GLY A 131 -1.76 -15.76 -40.49
CA GLY A 131 -1.64 -15.28 -39.10
C GLY A 131 -2.39 -13.97 -38.85
N GLY A 132 -2.14 -13.33 -37.75
CA GLY A 132 -2.73 -12.04 -37.38
C GLY A 132 -2.79 -11.78 -35.89
N VAL A 133 -3.48 -10.69 -35.53
CA VAL A 133 -3.76 -10.33 -34.13
C VAL A 133 -5.01 -11.08 -33.67
N GLY A 134 -4.90 -11.90 -32.62
CA GLY A 134 -5.99 -12.59 -31.97
C GLY A 134 -6.64 -11.71 -30.91
N VAL A 135 -5.87 -11.24 -29.93
CA VAL A 135 -6.32 -10.31 -28.90
C VAL A 135 -5.53 -9.00 -29.03
N PRO A 136 -6.17 -7.87 -29.28
CA PRO A 136 -5.48 -6.58 -29.45
C PRO A 136 -4.77 -6.11 -28.18
N ASN A 137 -5.34 -6.35 -26.99
CA ASN A 137 -4.75 -6.02 -25.71
C ASN A 137 -5.45 -6.80 -24.59
N VAL A 138 -4.71 -7.62 -23.86
CA VAL A 138 -5.21 -8.42 -22.74
C VAL A 138 -5.58 -7.60 -21.50
N LEU A 139 -5.21 -6.31 -21.43
CA LEU A 139 -5.55 -5.45 -20.27
C LEU A 139 -6.94 -4.80 -20.36
N VAL A 140 -7.70 -5.01 -21.44
CA VAL A 140 -8.95 -4.25 -21.67
C VAL A 140 -10.00 -4.47 -20.58
N ASN A 141 -10.04 -5.68 -20.03
CA ASN A 141 -10.99 -6.12 -18.98
C ASN A 141 -10.33 -6.33 -17.62
N ASP A 142 -9.01 -6.15 -17.53
CA ASP A 142 -8.24 -6.29 -16.30
C ASP A 142 -8.34 -5.03 -15.42
N THR A 143 -8.22 -5.21 -14.08
CA THR A 143 -8.31 -4.07 -13.16
C THR A 143 -7.20 -4.09 -12.10
N LEU A 144 -6.84 -2.88 -11.65
CA LEU A 144 -6.02 -2.64 -10.48
C LEU A 144 -6.72 -1.62 -9.57
N ASN A 145 -7.03 -2.03 -8.34
CA ASN A 145 -7.78 -1.23 -7.36
C ASN A 145 -9.14 -0.72 -7.91
N GLY A 146 -9.81 -1.55 -8.73
CA GLY A 146 -11.09 -1.23 -9.35
C GLY A 146 -11.03 -0.27 -10.55
N ALA A 147 -9.83 0.23 -10.90
CA ALA A 147 -9.62 1.01 -12.12
C ALA A 147 -9.03 0.12 -13.24
N PRO A 148 -9.21 0.47 -14.54
CA PRO A 148 -8.60 -0.28 -15.65
C PRO A 148 -7.08 -0.40 -15.48
N ALA A 149 -6.56 -1.63 -15.60
CA ALA A 149 -5.13 -1.89 -15.61
C ALA A 149 -4.49 -1.29 -16.88
N THR A 150 -3.28 -0.75 -16.75
CA THR A 150 -2.52 -0.15 -17.84
C THR A 150 -1.06 -0.52 -17.76
N LEU A 151 -0.32 -0.42 -18.85
CA LEU A 151 1.14 -0.63 -18.87
C LEU A 151 1.91 0.36 -17.97
N ALA A 152 1.27 1.43 -17.48
CA ALA A 152 1.85 2.34 -16.50
C ALA A 152 1.66 1.85 -15.05
N THR A 153 0.72 0.94 -14.80
CA THR A 153 0.36 0.46 -13.47
C THR A 153 0.69 -1.00 -13.24
N VAL A 154 0.76 -1.81 -14.30
CA VAL A 154 1.08 -3.25 -14.23
C VAL A 154 2.17 -3.64 -15.21
N VAL A 155 2.87 -4.74 -14.89
CA VAL A 155 3.78 -5.44 -15.79
C VAL A 155 3.09 -6.71 -16.26
N ILE A 156 3.09 -6.94 -17.59
CA ILE A 156 2.54 -8.16 -18.19
C ILE A 156 3.68 -9.16 -18.40
N THR A 157 3.41 -10.44 -18.15
CA THR A 157 4.33 -11.55 -18.44
C THR A 157 3.56 -12.70 -19.06
N GLN A 158 4.05 -13.25 -20.19
CA GLN A 158 3.56 -14.53 -20.69
C GLN A 158 4.11 -15.66 -19.82
N VAL A 159 3.21 -16.41 -19.19
CA VAL A 159 3.57 -17.56 -18.33
C VAL A 159 3.77 -18.81 -19.19
N SER A 160 2.81 -19.08 -20.10
CA SER A 160 2.86 -20.25 -20.99
C SER A 160 2.04 -20.03 -22.25
N THR A 161 2.23 -20.91 -23.24
CA THR A 161 1.37 -21.02 -24.43
C THR A 161 1.24 -22.48 -24.84
N THR A 162 0.10 -22.87 -25.36
CA THR A 162 -0.15 -24.21 -25.92
C THR A 162 0.43 -24.40 -27.32
N ASN A 163 0.87 -23.30 -27.98
CA ASN A 163 1.50 -23.34 -29.31
C ASN A 163 2.54 -22.21 -29.41
N PRO A 164 3.81 -22.50 -29.74
CA PRO A 164 4.86 -21.48 -29.84
C PRO A 164 4.63 -20.41 -30.92
N ASN A 165 3.71 -20.66 -31.87
CA ASN A 165 3.31 -19.70 -32.89
C ASN A 165 2.22 -18.71 -32.39
N VAL A 166 1.70 -18.91 -31.17
CA VAL A 166 0.73 -18.01 -30.54
C VAL A 166 1.39 -17.38 -29.34
N THR A 167 1.66 -16.08 -29.39
CA THR A 167 2.49 -15.38 -28.40
C THR A 167 1.89 -14.07 -27.98
N LEU A 168 2.11 -13.72 -26.71
CA LEU A 168 1.79 -12.41 -26.14
C LEU A 168 3.01 -11.50 -26.21
N ASN A 169 2.80 -10.27 -26.65
CA ASN A 169 3.81 -9.21 -26.55
C ASN A 169 3.58 -8.44 -25.21
N PRO A 170 4.48 -8.57 -24.21
CA PRO A 170 4.33 -7.91 -22.92
C PRO A 170 4.34 -6.38 -22.97
N ALA A 171 4.98 -5.80 -24.00
CA ALA A 171 5.08 -4.35 -24.15
C ALA A 171 3.81 -3.69 -24.69
N THR A 172 2.89 -4.48 -25.25
CA THR A 172 1.63 -3.96 -25.84
C THR A 172 0.38 -4.66 -25.34
N GLY A 173 0.53 -5.84 -24.69
CA GLY A 173 -0.59 -6.70 -24.32
C GLY A 173 -1.21 -7.47 -25.49
N THR A 174 -0.63 -7.40 -26.68
CA THR A 174 -1.19 -8.00 -27.90
C THR A 174 -0.85 -9.49 -27.99
N VAL A 175 -1.85 -10.34 -28.25
CA VAL A 175 -1.65 -11.76 -28.60
C VAL A 175 -1.72 -11.92 -30.13
N THR A 176 -0.67 -12.49 -30.67
CA THR A 176 -0.51 -12.70 -32.13
C THR A 176 -0.37 -14.18 -32.47
N VAL A 177 -0.92 -14.55 -33.62
CA VAL A 177 -0.78 -15.86 -34.26
C VAL A 177 0.13 -15.70 -35.46
N ALA A 178 1.24 -16.46 -35.50
CA ALA A 178 2.20 -16.44 -36.62
C ALA A 178 1.61 -17.10 -37.88
N PRO A 179 2.05 -16.69 -39.09
CA PRO A 179 1.67 -17.35 -40.31
C PRO A 179 2.06 -18.84 -40.33
N GLY A 180 1.19 -19.66 -40.91
CA GLY A 180 1.38 -21.12 -40.96
C GLY A 180 0.92 -21.88 -39.72
N THR A 181 0.24 -21.23 -38.79
CA THR A 181 -0.34 -21.91 -37.65
C THR A 181 -1.57 -22.74 -38.04
N PRO A 182 -1.62 -24.05 -37.72
CA PRO A 182 -2.78 -24.89 -38.02
C PRO A 182 -4.07 -24.33 -37.40
N ALA A 183 -5.22 -24.66 -37.99
CA ALA A 183 -6.51 -24.33 -37.37
C ALA A 183 -6.69 -25.08 -36.04
N GLY A 184 -7.16 -24.40 -35.01
CA GLY A 184 -7.34 -24.97 -33.67
C GLY A 184 -7.60 -23.89 -32.62
N THR A 185 -7.85 -24.30 -31.40
CA THR A 185 -7.95 -23.41 -30.23
C THR A 185 -6.63 -23.45 -29.45
N TYR A 186 -6.11 -22.28 -29.18
CA TYR A 186 -4.82 -22.11 -28.46
C TYR A 186 -5.01 -21.22 -27.25
N VAL A 187 -4.27 -21.52 -26.18
CA VAL A 187 -4.34 -20.79 -24.92
C VAL A 187 -2.99 -20.19 -24.62
N VAL A 188 -2.96 -18.90 -24.37
CA VAL A 188 -1.83 -18.19 -23.79
C VAL A 188 -2.18 -17.85 -22.34
N THR A 189 -1.42 -18.38 -21.38
CA THR A 189 -1.52 -17.98 -19.99
C THR A 189 -0.63 -16.77 -19.75
N TYR A 190 -1.19 -15.72 -19.17
CA TYR A 190 -0.46 -14.52 -18.81
C TYR A 190 -0.67 -14.13 -17.36
N GLN A 191 0.23 -13.30 -16.85
CA GLN A 191 0.20 -12.74 -15.52
C GLN A 191 0.38 -11.23 -15.62
N ILE A 192 -0.37 -10.50 -14.81
CA ILE A 192 -0.15 -9.07 -14.57
C ILE A 192 0.30 -8.89 -13.13
N CYS A 193 1.32 -8.06 -12.88
CA CYS A 193 1.81 -7.73 -11.55
C CYS A 193 1.81 -6.21 -11.36
N GLU A 194 1.38 -5.75 -10.20
CA GLU A 194 1.40 -4.32 -9.85
C GLU A 194 2.83 -3.77 -9.89
N GLN A 195 3.07 -2.63 -10.56
CA GLN A 195 4.42 -2.04 -10.63
C GLN A 195 4.92 -1.57 -9.26
N LEU A 196 4.02 -1.03 -8.43
CA LEU A 196 4.35 -0.55 -7.09
C LEU A 196 4.71 -1.70 -6.14
N ASN A 197 4.01 -2.83 -6.27
CA ASN A 197 4.19 -4.03 -5.45
C ASN A 197 4.37 -5.26 -6.37
N PRO A 198 5.58 -5.55 -6.88
CA PRO A 198 5.81 -6.55 -7.94
C PRO A 198 5.49 -8.00 -7.57
N THR A 199 5.25 -8.30 -6.29
CA THR A 199 4.78 -9.62 -5.83
C THR A 199 3.26 -9.73 -5.80
N ASN A 200 2.54 -8.62 -5.99
CA ASN A 200 1.10 -8.57 -6.08
C ASN A 200 0.67 -8.82 -7.52
N CYS A 201 0.25 -10.05 -7.81
CA CYS A 201 0.00 -10.51 -9.18
C CYS A 201 -1.36 -11.22 -9.30
N SER A 202 -1.92 -11.18 -10.51
CA SER A 202 -3.07 -11.99 -10.93
C SER A 202 -2.75 -12.67 -12.27
N THR A 203 -3.34 -13.85 -12.50
CA THR A 203 -3.06 -14.67 -13.69
C THR A 203 -4.37 -14.99 -14.40
N SER A 204 -4.35 -14.91 -15.74
CA SER A 204 -5.50 -15.23 -16.57
C SER A 204 -5.07 -15.84 -17.92
N THR A 205 -6.03 -16.09 -18.80
CA THR A 205 -5.79 -16.71 -20.11
C THR A 205 -6.36 -15.89 -21.26
N ALA A 206 -5.69 -15.93 -22.41
CA ALA A 206 -6.21 -15.48 -23.70
C ALA A 206 -6.38 -16.70 -24.62
N THR A 207 -7.59 -16.89 -25.12
CA THR A 207 -7.98 -18.04 -25.96
C THR A 207 -8.50 -17.61 -27.32
#